data_e4dea9350f9a85eb6a31af2295fe02eb
#
_entry.id   e4dea9350f9a85eb6a31af2295fe02eb
#
_cell.length_a   1.000
_cell.length_b   1.000
_cell.length_c   1.000
_cell.angle_alpha   90.00
_cell.angle_beta   90.00
_cell.angle_gamma   90.00
#
_symmetry.space_group_name_H-M   'P 1'
#
loop_
_entity.id
_entity.type
_entity.pdbx_description
1 polymer ?
#
loop_
_entity_poly.entity_id
_entity_poly.type
_entity_poly.pdbx_seq_one_letter_code
_entity_poly.pdbx_strand_id
1 'polypeptide(L)'
;EVQKVNVDNEGKKLDVILTEENLSKAIGRRGQNVRLATKLLNYEINIMTEQEDSERRQLEFKEKTDNIVKNLELDETLGQLLVAEGFSSIDDIKDASPDALTKIEGIEEETAKELIERAKEFYEKDQEEISKRIKDLGLDSKLINHKGLTPGMLMTLGEQKILTLTDFADLSSDELTGTYDIFKGERIKIKGYLEDFALSKKEADELIMSAREIAYKD
;
A
#
# COMPACT_ATOMS: atom_id res chain seq x y z
N GLU A 1 24.46 -4.11 19.34
CA GLU A 1 23.35 -4.56 20.17
C GLU A 1 22.04 -4.14 19.49
N VAL A 2 21.10 -5.08 19.33
CA VAL A 2 19.78 -4.80 18.76
C VAL A 2 18.91 -4.27 19.89
N GLN A 3 18.28 -3.12 19.72
CA GLN A 3 17.41 -2.52 20.72
C GLN A 3 15.96 -3.01 20.56
N LYS A 4 15.47 -3.06 19.33
CA LYS A 4 14.10 -3.44 19.03
C LYS A 4 13.99 -4.08 17.64
N VAL A 5 13.08 -5.03 17.51
CA VAL A 5 12.69 -5.60 16.23
C VAL A 5 11.17 -5.53 16.10
N ASN A 6 10.69 -4.84 15.09
CA ASN A 6 9.28 -4.84 14.74
C ASN A 6 9.07 -5.81 13.58
N VAL A 7 8.11 -6.71 13.72
CA VAL A 7 7.81 -7.75 12.75
C VAL A 7 6.45 -7.46 12.11
N ASP A 8 6.45 -7.23 10.82
CA ASP A 8 5.24 -7.23 10.01
C ASP A 8 5.16 -8.56 9.25
N ASN A 9 4.29 -9.44 9.71
CA ASN A 9 4.10 -10.77 9.14
C ASN A 9 3.32 -10.72 7.82
N GLU A 10 2.42 -9.77 7.65
CA GLU A 10 1.60 -9.62 6.45
C GLU A 10 2.41 -9.04 5.30
N GLY A 11 3.13 -7.95 5.55
CA GLY A 11 4.04 -7.33 4.59
C GLY A 11 5.39 -8.04 4.47
N LYS A 12 5.68 -9.08 5.31
CA LYS A 12 6.99 -9.75 5.38
C LYS A 12 8.14 -8.77 5.56
N LYS A 13 7.97 -7.80 6.46
CA LYS A 13 8.96 -6.78 6.77
C LYS A 13 9.46 -6.91 8.20
N LEU A 14 10.73 -6.64 8.39
CA LEU A 14 11.41 -6.58 9.68
C LEU A 14 12.12 -5.24 9.81
N ASP A 15 11.68 -4.42 10.75
CA ASP A 15 12.39 -3.21 11.10
C ASP A 15 13.28 -3.49 12.32
N VAL A 16 14.58 -3.40 12.12
CA VAL A 16 15.60 -3.65 13.14
C VAL A 16 16.18 -2.33 13.60
N ILE A 17 15.92 -1.98 14.85
CA ILE A 17 16.33 -0.71 15.44
C ILE A 17 17.59 -0.94 16.26
N LEU A 18 18.62 -0.18 15.95
CA LEU A 18 19.96 -0.31 16.52
C LEU A 18 20.48 1.04 17.01
N THR A 19 21.53 0.97 17.83
CA THR A 19 22.34 2.16 18.10
C THR A 19 23.19 2.53 16.87
N GLU A 20 23.50 3.81 16.71
CA GLU A 20 24.30 4.33 15.61
C GLU A 20 25.65 3.59 15.45
N GLU A 21 26.28 3.25 16.58
CA GLU A 21 27.56 2.50 16.61
C GLU A 21 27.47 1.10 15.98
N ASN A 22 26.30 0.47 16.06
CA ASN A 22 26.06 -0.88 15.56
C ASN A 22 25.49 -0.94 14.16
N LEU A 23 25.00 0.19 13.64
CA LEU A 23 24.38 0.30 12.32
C LEU A 23 25.29 -0.26 11.20
N SER A 24 26.52 0.24 11.13
CA SER A 24 27.51 -0.19 10.12
C SER A 24 27.87 -1.67 10.21
N LYS A 25 27.92 -2.23 11.43
CA LYS A 25 28.21 -3.65 11.66
C LYS A 25 27.04 -4.52 11.21
N ALA A 26 25.82 -4.11 11.50
CA ALA A 26 24.60 -4.83 11.13
C ALA A 26 24.40 -4.85 9.61
N ILE A 27 24.58 -3.72 8.94
CA ILE A 27 24.50 -3.61 7.48
C ILE A 27 25.61 -4.44 6.82
N GLY A 28 26.82 -4.39 7.36
CA GLY A 28 28.00 -5.06 6.82
C GLY A 28 28.55 -4.39 5.56
N ARG A 29 29.71 -4.87 5.09
CA ARG A 29 30.33 -4.30 3.88
C ARG A 29 29.40 -4.44 2.68
N ARG A 30 29.05 -3.32 2.04
CA ARG A 30 28.14 -3.26 0.87
C ARG A 30 26.75 -3.92 1.15
N GLY A 31 26.29 -3.90 2.38
CA GLY A 31 24.98 -4.48 2.76
C GLY A 31 24.95 -6.02 2.77
N GLN A 32 26.09 -6.69 2.87
CA GLN A 32 26.15 -8.16 2.80
C GLN A 32 25.36 -8.84 3.92
N ASN A 33 25.45 -8.35 5.16
CA ASN A 33 24.79 -8.99 6.29
C ASN A 33 23.27 -8.89 6.16
N VAL A 34 22.74 -7.71 5.83
CA VAL A 34 21.30 -7.50 5.59
C VAL A 34 20.80 -8.37 4.45
N ARG A 35 21.55 -8.39 3.33
CA ARG A 35 21.18 -9.18 2.15
C ARG A 35 21.16 -10.69 2.44
N LEU A 36 22.07 -11.19 3.25
CA LEU A 36 22.09 -12.59 3.68
C LEU A 36 20.91 -12.88 4.61
N ALA A 37 20.65 -12.01 5.58
CA ALA A 37 19.52 -12.15 6.50
C ALA A 37 18.18 -12.11 5.76
N THR A 38 18.00 -11.17 4.82
CA THR A 38 16.81 -11.08 3.95
C THR A 38 16.58 -12.38 3.17
N LYS A 39 17.65 -12.97 2.61
CA LYS A 39 17.54 -14.24 1.87
C LYS A 39 17.21 -15.43 2.77
N LEU A 40 17.74 -15.46 4.00
CA LEU A 40 17.51 -16.55 4.94
C LEU A 40 16.09 -16.53 5.51
N LEU A 41 15.59 -15.35 5.84
CA LEU A 41 14.30 -15.17 6.50
C LEU A 41 13.15 -14.99 5.50
N ASN A 42 13.44 -14.64 4.26
CA ASN A 42 12.46 -14.26 3.24
C ASN A 42 11.57 -13.08 3.70
N TYR A 43 12.19 -12.14 4.43
CA TYR A 43 11.61 -10.89 4.89
C TYR A 43 12.44 -9.74 4.34
N GLU A 44 11.81 -8.65 4.00
CA GLU A 44 12.48 -7.38 3.75
C GLU A 44 12.98 -6.83 5.08
N ILE A 45 14.29 -6.61 5.21
CA ILE A 45 14.90 -6.15 6.46
C ILE A 45 15.33 -4.71 6.30
N ASN A 46 14.72 -3.83 7.08
CA ASN A 46 15.08 -2.43 7.21
C ASN A 46 15.90 -2.27 8.49
N ILE A 47 17.07 -1.70 8.39
CA ILE A 47 17.90 -1.38 9.55
C ILE A 47 17.97 0.13 9.69
N MET A 48 17.66 0.60 10.89
CA MET A 48 17.63 2.03 11.18
C MET A 48 18.04 2.32 12.62
N THR A 49 18.37 3.57 12.89
CA THR A 49 18.64 4.06 14.23
C THR A 49 17.31 4.36 14.96
N GLU A 50 17.40 4.53 16.28
CA GLU A 50 16.25 4.92 17.09
C GLU A 50 15.72 6.31 16.69
N GLN A 51 16.63 7.21 16.29
CA GLN A 51 16.26 8.53 15.80
C GLN A 51 15.49 8.43 14.47
N GLU A 52 16.00 7.69 13.51
CA GLU A 52 15.33 7.48 12.22
C GLU A 52 13.97 6.81 12.37
N ASP A 53 13.83 5.83 13.28
CA ASP A 53 12.53 5.20 13.58
C ASP A 53 11.56 6.18 14.23
N SER A 54 12.05 7.06 15.12
CA SER A 54 11.22 8.09 15.75
C SER A 54 10.74 9.14 14.73
N GLU A 55 11.65 9.62 13.87
CA GLU A 55 11.32 10.58 12.81
C GLU A 55 10.32 9.97 11.81
N ARG A 56 10.52 8.72 11.41
CA ARG A 56 9.59 7.99 10.54
C ARG A 56 8.20 7.89 11.17
N ARG A 57 8.11 7.48 12.44
CA ARG A 57 6.82 7.38 13.14
C ARG A 57 6.12 8.73 13.30
N GLN A 58 6.86 9.79 13.53
CA GLN A 58 6.29 11.14 13.59
C GLN A 58 5.75 11.58 12.23
N LEU A 59 6.49 11.28 11.15
CA LEU A 59 6.04 11.59 9.80
C LEU A 59 4.78 10.80 9.42
N GLU A 60 4.79 9.48 9.66
CA GLU A 60 3.62 8.61 9.43
C GLU A 60 2.39 9.08 10.23
N PHE A 61 2.58 9.45 11.50
CA PHE A 61 1.50 9.99 12.33
C PHE A 61 0.94 11.29 11.76
N LYS A 62 1.83 12.19 11.33
CA LYS A 62 1.43 13.45 10.71
C LYS A 62 0.68 13.22 9.39
N GLU A 63 1.20 12.38 8.51
CA GLU A 63 0.56 12.08 7.22
C GLU A 63 -0.84 11.48 7.41
N LYS A 64 -1.01 10.54 8.36
CA LYS A 64 -2.31 9.98 8.70
C LYS A 64 -3.26 11.03 9.25
N THR A 65 -2.78 11.88 10.15
CA THR A 65 -3.57 12.99 10.71
C THR A 65 -4.00 13.95 9.62
N ASP A 66 -3.06 14.41 8.79
CA ASP A 66 -3.33 15.35 7.70
C ASP A 66 -4.36 14.78 6.71
N ASN A 67 -4.29 13.47 6.42
CA ASN A 67 -5.24 12.78 5.55
C ASN A 67 -6.66 12.82 6.13
N ILE A 68 -6.83 12.45 7.41
CA ILE A 68 -8.14 12.43 8.08
C ILE A 68 -8.69 13.85 8.22
N VAL A 69 -7.89 14.79 8.70
CA VAL A 69 -8.26 16.19 8.89
C VAL A 69 -8.75 16.82 7.59
N LYS A 70 -7.98 16.65 6.51
CA LYS A 70 -8.29 17.23 5.21
C LYS A 70 -9.55 16.63 4.59
N ASN A 71 -9.70 15.33 4.63
CA ASN A 71 -10.76 14.62 3.90
C ASN A 71 -12.09 14.61 4.65
N LEU A 72 -12.06 14.64 5.99
CA LEU A 72 -13.26 14.72 6.81
C LEU A 72 -13.55 16.14 7.33
N GLU A 73 -12.76 17.14 6.91
CA GLU A 73 -12.89 18.54 7.31
C GLU A 73 -12.93 18.72 8.84
N LEU A 74 -11.98 18.08 9.54
CA LEU A 74 -11.86 18.13 10.99
C LEU A 74 -10.83 19.16 11.43
N ASP A 75 -10.88 19.53 12.71
CA ASP A 75 -9.76 20.24 13.33
C ASP A 75 -8.57 19.29 13.59
N GLU A 76 -7.37 19.87 13.65
CA GLU A 76 -6.13 19.12 13.80
C GLU A 76 -6.09 18.31 15.10
N THR A 77 -6.64 18.86 16.19
CA THR A 77 -6.64 18.21 17.50
C THR A 77 -7.47 16.91 17.47
N LEU A 78 -8.63 16.98 16.86
CA LEU A 78 -9.52 15.81 16.72
C LEU A 78 -8.88 14.76 15.80
N GLY A 79 -8.25 15.17 14.71
CA GLY A 79 -7.52 14.28 13.82
C GLY A 79 -6.36 13.55 14.51
N GLN A 80 -5.56 14.28 15.31
CA GLN A 80 -4.47 13.71 16.10
C GLN A 80 -4.98 12.72 17.15
N LEU A 81 -6.09 13.03 17.78
CA LEU A 81 -6.71 12.18 18.79
C LEU A 81 -7.22 10.86 18.18
N LEU A 82 -7.89 10.93 17.03
CA LEU A 82 -8.35 9.75 16.29
C LEU A 82 -7.18 8.83 15.91
N VAL A 83 -6.09 9.40 15.35
CA VAL A 83 -4.91 8.61 14.97
C VAL A 83 -4.21 8.02 16.20
N ALA A 84 -4.13 8.75 17.30
CA ALA A 84 -3.54 8.26 18.56
C ALA A 84 -4.30 7.06 19.14
N GLU A 85 -5.63 7.04 18.98
CA GLU A 85 -6.50 5.96 19.45
C GLU A 85 -6.62 4.80 18.43
N GLY A 86 -5.86 4.85 17.32
CA GLY A 86 -5.74 3.77 16.35
C GLY A 86 -6.61 3.89 15.11
N PHE A 87 -7.41 4.95 14.98
CA PHE A 87 -8.18 5.25 13.75
C PHE A 87 -7.27 5.96 12.75
N SER A 88 -6.46 5.21 12.04
CA SER A 88 -5.39 5.76 11.19
C SER A 88 -5.79 5.96 9.72
N SER A 89 -6.99 5.56 9.35
CA SER A 89 -7.55 5.71 8.00
C SER A 89 -9.02 6.12 8.06
N ILE A 90 -9.55 6.62 6.93
CA ILE A 90 -10.98 6.93 6.79
C ILE A 90 -11.81 5.66 6.83
N ASP A 91 -11.27 4.55 6.32
CA ASP A 91 -11.94 3.24 6.39
C ASP A 91 -12.12 2.77 7.83
N ASP A 92 -11.11 2.98 8.70
CA ASP A 92 -11.23 2.63 10.12
C ASP A 92 -12.39 3.39 10.79
N ILE A 93 -12.57 4.68 10.44
CA ILE A 93 -13.64 5.52 10.97
C ILE A 93 -15.00 5.12 10.40
N LYS A 94 -15.08 4.87 9.09
CA LYS A 94 -16.30 4.45 8.38
C LYS A 94 -16.85 3.13 8.96
N ASP A 95 -15.97 2.19 9.26
CA ASP A 95 -16.33 0.85 9.74
C ASP A 95 -16.42 0.77 11.28
N ALA A 96 -16.08 1.87 11.98
CA ALA A 96 -16.18 1.94 13.42
C ALA A 96 -17.65 1.93 13.92
N SER A 97 -17.85 1.38 15.11
CA SER A 97 -19.10 1.58 15.83
C SER A 97 -19.08 2.94 16.55
N PRO A 98 -20.22 3.62 16.74
CA PRO A 98 -20.30 4.84 17.53
C PRO A 98 -19.71 4.65 18.94
N ASP A 99 -19.96 3.50 19.58
CA ASP A 99 -19.42 3.16 20.89
C ASP A 99 -17.89 3.06 20.94
N ALA A 100 -17.25 2.75 19.82
CA ALA A 100 -15.79 2.71 19.77
C ALA A 100 -15.19 4.12 19.76
N LEU A 101 -15.82 5.05 19.03
CA LEU A 101 -15.39 6.45 18.95
C LEU A 101 -15.71 7.23 20.24
N THR A 102 -16.82 6.93 20.93
CA THR A 102 -17.17 7.60 22.19
C THR A 102 -16.25 7.20 23.36
N LYS A 103 -15.42 6.19 23.23
CA LYS A 103 -14.37 5.90 24.20
C LYS A 103 -13.24 6.93 24.19
N ILE A 104 -13.15 7.69 23.11
CA ILE A 104 -12.15 8.75 22.93
C ILE A 104 -12.62 9.97 23.71
N GLU A 105 -11.79 10.48 24.59
CA GLU A 105 -12.10 11.64 25.40
C GLU A 105 -12.42 12.85 24.50
N GLY A 106 -13.57 13.47 24.70
CA GLY A 106 -14.03 14.61 23.91
C GLY A 106 -14.88 14.28 22.69
N ILE A 107 -15.16 13.01 22.41
CA ILE A 107 -16.09 12.60 21.35
C ILE A 107 -17.41 12.11 21.97
N GLU A 108 -18.46 12.91 21.77
CA GLU A 108 -19.82 12.55 22.19
C GLU A 108 -20.49 11.67 21.12
N GLU A 109 -21.60 11.01 21.48
CA GLU A 109 -22.31 10.07 20.60
C GLU A 109 -22.79 10.74 19.29
N GLU A 110 -23.21 12.00 19.35
CA GLU A 110 -23.62 12.79 18.19
C GLU A 110 -22.43 13.03 17.25
N THR A 111 -21.29 13.45 17.80
CA THR A 111 -20.04 13.67 17.05
C THR A 111 -19.51 12.37 16.44
N ALA A 112 -19.61 11.24 17.16
CA ALA A 112 -19.21 9.94 16.65
C ALA A 112 -20.04 9.51 15.43
N LYS A 113 -21.35 9.72 15.48
CA LYS A 113 -22.26 9.43 14.36
C LYS A 113 -21.96 10.31 13.16
N GLU A 114 -21.73 11.61 13.39
CA GLU A 114 -21.39 12.57 12.34
C GLU A 114 -20.05 12.21 11.66
N LEU A 115 -19.03 11.82 12.44
CA LEU A 115 -17.75 11.38 11.91
C LEU A 115 -17.87 10.15 11.01
N ILE A 116 -18.66 9.17 11.44
CA ILE A 116 -18.91 7.95 10.64
C ILE A 116 -19.68 8.29 9.35
N GLU A 117 -20.66 9.18 9.42
CA GLU A 117 -21.44 9.59 8.26
C GLU A 117 -20.56 10.34 7.25
N ARG A 118 -19.75 11.30 7.70
CA ARG A 118 -18.77 12.01 6.86
C ARG A 118 -17.75 11.05 6.22
N ALA A 119 -17.26 10.07 6.98
CA ALA A 119 -16.34 9.07 6.45
C ALA A 119 -16.99 8.20 5.36
N LYS A 120 -18.26 7.82 5.52
CA LYS A 120 -19.05 7.09 4.51
C LYS A 120 -19.28 7.92 3.26
N GLU A 121 -19.72 9.17 3.43
CA GLU A 121 -19.91 10.09 2.29
C GLU A 121 -18.63 10.33 1.51
N PHE A 122 -17.51 10.52 2.21
CA PHE A 122 -16.21 10.67 1.56
C PHE A 122 -15.83 9.42 0.77
N TYR A 123 -15.99 8.23 1.38
CA TYR A 123 -15.70 6.97 0.73
C TYR A 123 -16.56 6.75 -0.53
N GLU A 124 -17.85 7.04 -0.46
CA GLU A 124 -18.78 6.93 -1.60
C GLU A 124 -18.36 7.88 -2.74
N LYS A 125 -18.07 9.14 -2.43
CA LYS A 125 -17.59 10.12 -3.41
C LYS A 125 -16.27 9.71 -4.04
N ASP A 126 -15.32 9.22 -3.25
CA ASP A 126 -14.03 8.74 -3.73
C ASP A 126 -14.20 7.54 -4.67
N GLN A 127 -15.07 6.57 -4.32
CA GLN A 127 -15.38 5.43 -5.17
C GLN A 127 -16.06 5.84 -6.49
N GLU A 128 -16.97 6.81 -6.44
CA GLU A 128 -17.61 7.37 -7.64
C GLU A 128 -16.57 8.07 -8.55
N GLU A 129 -15.66 8.84 -7.97
CA GLU A 129 -14.61 9.54 -8.71
C GLU A 129 -13.63 8.54 -9.35
N ILE A 130 -13.20 7.52 -8.61
CA ILE A 130 -12.37 6.42 -9.13
C ILE A 130 -13.09 5.70 -10.28
N SER A 131 -14.36 5.35 -10.09
CA SER A 131 -15.17 4.68 -11.13
C SER A 131 -15.32 5.52 -12.39
N LYS A 132 -15.51 6.83 -12.23
CA LYS A 132 -15.59 7.79 -13.33
C LYS A 132 -14.26 7.88 -14.06
N ARG A 133 -13.15 7.99 -13.32
CA ARG A 133 -11.81 8.07 -13.89
C ARG A 133 -11.42 6.79 -14.66
N ILE A 134 -11.79 5.61 -14.13
CA ILE A 134 -11.62 4.33 -14.84
C ILE A 134 -12.39 4.32 -16.17
N LYS A 135 -13.63 4.86 -16.21
CA LYS A 135 -14.42 4.98 -17.44
C LYS A 135 -13.80 5.97 -18.42
N ASP A 136 -13.33 7.11 -17.94
CA ASP A 136 -12.70 8.15 -18.76
C ASP A 136 -11.40 7.67 -19.40
N LEU A 137 -10.68 6.75 -18.75
CA LEU A 137 -9.49 6.08 -19.30
C LEU A 137 -9.83 5.12 -20.45
N GLY A 138 -11.12 4.77 -20.63
CA GLY A 138 -11.58 3.93 -21.73
C GLY A 138 -11.30 2.44 -21.57
N LEU A 139 -11.20 1.95 -20.34
CA LEU A 139 -11.01 0.52 -20.09
C LEU A 139 -12.23 -0.30 -20.53
N ASP A 140 -11.95 -1.48 -21.10
CA ASP A 140 -12.99 -2.46 -21.47
C ASP A 140 -13.70 -3.01 -20.23
N SER A 141 -15.01 -3.23 -20.36
CA SER A 141 -15.85 -3.78 -19.30
C SER A 141 -15.38 -5.16 -18.80
N LYS A 142 -14.79 -5.98 -19.67
CA LYS A 142 -14.22 -7.28 -19.28
C LYS A 142 -13.00 -7.12 -18.39
N LEU A 143 -12.15 -6.12 -18.66
CA LEU A 143 -10.98 -5.79 -17.82
C LEU A 143 -11.41 -5.20 -16.48
N ILE A 144 -12.39 -4.28 -16.48
CA ILE A 144 -12.92 -3.65 -15.26
C ILE A 144 -13.52 -4.70 -14.31
N ASN A 145 -14.23 -5.69 -14.85
CA ASN A 145 -14.89 -6.74 -14.07
C ASN A 145 -14.00 -7.97 -13.80
N HIS A 146 -12.72 -7.92 -14.18
CA HIS A 146 -11.81 -9.03 -13.96
C HIS A 146 -11.52 -9.20 -12.47
N LYS A 147 -11.74 -10.40 -11.95
CA LYS A 147 -11.50 -10.73 -10.54
C LYS A 147 -10.01 -10.61 -10.20
N GLY A 148 -9.73 -9.94 -9.09
CA GLY A 148 -8.36 -9.75 -8.59
C GLY A 148 -7.70 -8.45 -9.03
N LEU A 149 -8.28 -7.69 -9.96
CA LEU A 149 -7.83 -6.33 -10.27
C LEU A 149 -8.56 -5.34 -9.37
N THR A 150 -7.79 -4.58 -8.59
CA THR A 150 -8.32 -3.49 -7.76
C THR A 150 -8.54 -2.22 -8.59
N PRO A 151 -9.39 -1.28 -8.14
CA PRO A 151 -9.56 0.00 -8.83
C PRO A 151 -8.25 0.75 -9.05
N GLY A 152 -7.32 0.72 -8.10
CA GLY A 152 -6.00 1.32 -8.24
C GLY A 152 -5.17 0.66 -9.35
N MET A 153 -5.19 -0.68 -9.44
CA MET A 153 -4.52 -1.40 -10.53
C MET A 153 -5.12 -1.04 -11.89
N LEU A 154 -6.45 -0.97 -11.98
CA LEU A 154 -7.15 -0.58 -13.22
C LEU A 154 -6.77 0.83 -13.67
N MET A 155 -6.66 1.78 -12.75
CA MET A 155 -6.21 3.13 -13.08
C MET A 155 -4.79 3.13 -13.62
N THR A 156 -3.87 2.43 -12.95
CA THR A 156 -2.48 2.32 -13.41
C THR A 156 -2.37 1.66 -14.79
N LEU A 157 -3.11 0.56 -15.03
CA LEU A 157 -3.17 -0.10 -16.33
C LEU A 157 -3.70 0.84 -17.41
N GLY A 158 -4.78 1.59 -17.13
CA GLY A 158 -5.36 2.56 -18.04
C GLY A 158 -4.39 3.70 -18.40
N GLU A 159 -3.65 4.22 -17.44
CA GLU A 159 -2.60 5.22 -17.67
C GLU A 159 -1.45 4.70 -18.56
N GLN A 160 -1.16 3.41 -18.46
CA GLN A 160 -0.18 2.71 -19.31
C GLN A 160 -0.75 2.22 -20.65
N LYS A 161 -2.00 2.59 -20.96
CA LYS A 161 -2.71 2.22 -22.21
C LYS A 161 -2.96 0.72 -22.38
N ILE A 162 -3.01 -0.02 -21.30
CA ILE A 162 -3.50 -1.40 -21.25
C ILE A 162 -5.01 -1.30 -21.00
N LEU A 163 -5.79 -1.27 -22.07
CA LEU A 163 -7.19 -0.87 -22.00
C LEU A 163 -8.17 -2.05 -22.10
N THR A 164 -7.73 -3.16 -22.68
CA THR A 164 -8.58 -4.33 -22.90
C THR A 164 -8.11 -5.53 -22.10
N LEU A 165 -9.04 -6.47 -21.85
CA LEU A 165 -8.69 -7.74 -21.20
C LEU A 165 -7.67 -8.52 -22.03
N THR A 166 -7.70 -8.39 -23.35
CA THR A 166 -6.74 -9.03 -24.27
C THR A 166 -5.35 -8.42 -24.10
N ASP A 167 -5.23 -7.08 -24.05
CA ASP A 167 -3.95 -6.42 -23.80
C ASP A 167 -3.33 -6.87 -22.47
N PHE A 168 -4.16 -7.01 -21.43
CA PHE A 168 -3.71 -7.50 -20.15
C PHE A 168 -3.32 -9.00 -20.17
N ALA A 169 -4.07 -9.82 -20.88
CA ALA A 169 -3.80 -11.25 -21.06
C ALA A 169 -2.51 -11.52 -21.84
N ASP A 170 -2.08 -10.60 -22.71
CA ASP A 170 -0.84 -10.70 -23.49
C ASP A 170 0.42 -10.39 -22.66
N LEU A 171 0.27 -9.78 -21.51
CA LEU A 171 1.40 -9.46 -20.62
C LEU A 171 2.01 -10.73 -20.01
N SER A 172 3.27 -10.59 -19.59
CA SER A 172 3.96 -11.56 -18.75
C SER A 172 3.96 -11.10 -17.28
N SER A 173 4.16 -12.03 -16.36
CA SER A 173 4.32 -11.69 -14.94
C SER A 173 5.50 -10.76 -14.68
N ASP A 174 6.57 -10.87 -15.47
CA ASP A 174 7.73 -9.99 -15.37
C ASP A 174 7.41 -8.55 -15.78
N GLU A 175 6.51 -8.34 -16.74
CA GLU A 175 6.02 -7.01 -17.13
C GLU A 175 5.11 -6.41 -16.07
N LEU A 176 4.35 -7.22 -15.32
CA LEU A 176 3.54 -6.72 -14.22
C LEU A 176 4.35 -6.39 -12.96
N THR A 177 5.25 -7.28 -12.55
CA THR A 177 5.97 -7.16 -11.27
C THR A 177 7.33 -6.48 -11.39
N GLY A 178 7.82 -6.28 -12.62
CA GLY A 178 9.16 -5.81 -12.89
C GLY A 178 10.19 -6.93 -12.88
N THR A 179 11.28 -6.70 -13.58
CA THR A 179 12.37 -7.65 -13.74
C THR A 179 13.71 -6.94 -13.77
N TYR A 180 14.78 -7.71 -13.85
CA TYR A 180 16.13 -7.20 -14.06
C TYR A 180 16.67 -7.72 -15.38
N ASP A 181 17.17 -6.83 -16.22
CA ASP A 181 17.87 -7.18 -17.46
C ASP A 181 19.34 -6.80 -17.39
N ILE A 182 20.15 -7.38 -18.28
CA ILE A 182 21.59 -7.09 -18.38
C ILE A 182 21.80 -6.28 -19.66
N PHE A 183 22.04 -4.99 -19.52
CA PHE A 183 22.41 -4.11 -20.61
C PHE A 183 23.86 -3.65 -20.49
N LYS A 184 24.66 -3.93 -21.51
CA LYS A 184 26.12 -3.62 -21.52
C LYS A 184 26.92 -4.13 -20.32
N GLY A 185 26.49 -5.27 -19.72
CA GLY A 185 27.16 -5.87 -18.55
C GLY A 185 26.70 -5.29 -17.22
N GLU A 186 25.82 -4.32 -17.20
CA GLU A 186 25.20 -3.77 -15.98
C GLU A 186 23.78 -4.31 -15.80
N ARG A 187 23.43 -4.64 -14.55
CA ARG A 187 22.10 -5.09 -14.19
C ARG A 187 21.17 -3.90 -14.03
N ILE A 188 20.23 -3.73 -14.98
CA ILE A 188 19.24 -2.66 -14.98
C ILE A 188 17.91 -3.21 -14.50
N LYS A 189 17.25 -2.49 -13.61
CA LYS A 189 15.88 -2.81 -13.17
C LYS A 189 14.88 -2.25 -14.18
N ILE A 190 14.03 -3.13 -14.70
CA ILE A 190 12.88 -2.75 -15.52
C ILE A 190 11.67 -2.71 -14.59
N LYS A 191 11.05 -1.52 -14.45
CA LYS A 191 9.86 -1.34 -13.60
C LYS A 191 8.67 -2.06 -14.23
N GLY A 192 7.95 -2.84 -13.41
CA GLY A 192 6.70 -3.48 -13.82
C GLY A 192 5.51 -2.53 -13.75
N TYR A 193 4.49 -2.80 -14.56
CA TYR A 193 3.27 -1.98 -14.59
C TYR A 193 2.54 -1.90 -13.26
N LEU A 194 2.53 -2.99 -12.48
CA LEU A 194 1.87 -3.09 -11.18
C LEU A 194 2.86 -3.34 -10.03
N GLU A 195 4.14 -2.96 -10.20
CA GLU A 195 5.17 -3.15 -9.17
C GLU A 195 4.81 -2.47 -7.84
N ASP A 196 4.17 -1.30 -7.90
CA ASP A 196 3.80 -0.51 -6.73
C ASP A 196 2.69 -1.19 -5.87
N PHE A 197 2.04 -2.22 -6.39
CA PHE A 197 1.03 -3.02 -5.68
C PHE A 197 1.61 -4.26 -5.00
N ALA A 198 2.93 -4.42 -4.99
CA ALA A 198 3.66 -5.50 -4.32
C ALA A 198 3.15 -6.93 -4.66
N LEU A 199 2.64 -7.14 -5.86
CA LEU A 199 2.23 -8.46 -6.33
C LEU A 199 3.42 -9.42 -6.36
N SER A 200 3.23 -10.62 -5.82
CA SER A 200 4.18 -11.70 -6.04
C SER A 200 4.09 -12.18 -7.50
N LYS A 201 5.18 -12.78 -8.00
CA LYS A 201 5.21 -13.34 -9.36
C LYS A 201 4.10 -14.40 -9.57
N LYS A 202 3.77 -15.16 -8.54
CA LYS A 202 2.72 -16.16 -8.58
C LYS A 202 1.32 -15.53 -8.71
N GLU A 203 1.04 -14.47 -7.95
CA GLU A 203 -0.23 -13.73 -8.05
C GLU A 203 -0.38 -13.06 -9.41
N ALA A 204 0.70 -12.48 -9.94
CA ALA A 204 0.72 -11.92 -11.28
C ALA A 204 0.46 -12.99 -12.37
N ASP A 205 1.08 -14.17 -12.26
CA ASP A 205 0.82 -15.29 -13.14
C ASP A 205 -0.65 -15.75 -13.07
N GLU A 206 -1.23 -15.88 -11.87
CA GLU A 206 -2.63 -16.27 -11.66
C GLU A 206 -3.60 -15.25 -12.28
N LEU A 207 -3.34 -13.96 -12.13
CA LEU A 207 -4.13 -12.89 -12.75
C LEU A 207 -4.10 -12.98 -14.28
N ILE A 208 -2.91 -13.10 -14.86
CA ILE A 208 -2.74 -13.19 -16.31
C ILE A 208 -3.38 -14.48 -16.87
N MET A 209 -3.18 -15.60 -16.21
CA MET A 209 -3.75 -16.89 -16.66
C MET A 209 -5.28 -16.86 -16.62
N SER A 210 -5.88 -16.30 -15.57
CA SER A 210 -7.33 -16.14 -15.51
C SER A 210 -7.87 -15.16 -16.57
N ALA A 211 -7.11 -14.11 -16.90
CA ALA A 211 -7.46 -13.21 -17.99
C ALA A 211 -7.41 -13.91 -19.36
N ARG A 212 -6.39 -14.75 -19.60
CA ARG A 212 -6.25 -15.57 -20.83
C ARG A 212 -7.41 -16.54 -21.02
N GLU A 213 -7.84 -17.19 -19.94
CA GLU A 213 -9.00 -18.09 -19.98
C GLU A 213 -10.29 -17.40 -20.40
N ILE A 214 -10.44 -16.10 -20.07
CA ILE A 214 -11.62 -15.31 -20.44
C ILE A 214 -11.46 -14.67 -21.83
N ALA A 215 -10.25 -14.13 -22.12
CA ALA A 215 -9.99 -13.42 -23.37
C ALA A 215 -9.96 -14.34 -24.59
N TYR A 216 -9.45 -15.58 -24.43
CA TYR A 216 -9.25 -16.56 -25.53
C TYR A 216 -10.17 -17.78 -25.43
N LYS A 217 -11.24 -17.67 -24.63
CA LYS A 217 -12.29 -18.68 -24.64
C LYS A 217 -13.14 -18.46 -25.89
N ASP A 218 -12.96 -19.36 -26.89
CA ASP A 218 -13.85 -19.49 -28.05
C ASP A 218 -15.29 -19.92 -27.65
#